data_4d2dc2c1c58ac1873a068435e6e69506
#
_entry.id   4d2dc2c1c58ac1873a068435e6e69506
#
_cell.length_a   1.000
_cell.length_b   1.000
_cell.length_c   1.000
_cell.angle_alpha   90.00
_cell.angle_beta   90.00
_cell.angle_gamma   90.00
#
_symmetry.space_group_name_H-M   'P 1'
#
loop_
_entity.id
_entity.type
_entity.pdbx_description
1 polymer ?
#
loop_
_entity_poly.entity_id
_entity_poly.type
_entity_poly.pdbx_seq_one_letter_code
_entity_poly.pdbx_strand_id
1 'polypeptide(L)'
;SQAREGLAREDAAGIPRDAFERSYRDDNHKPELIRALTEFWALRGFRSYADIAEELGGGEFSFLGNTVGELERSPGPDSLRRVFEVLLSASPEEITRAARRRAEFQASRVEDDERARYEWVEELYEQFGVDRGLAAPLYLNCVRLEPGEAMFLPAGTLHAYLRGTGVEIM
;
A
#
# COMPACT_ATOMS: atom_id res chain seq x y z
N SER A 1 1.38 21.40 0.32
CA SER A 1 1.45 20.10 1.01
C SER A 1 0.04 19.49 1.04
N GLN A 2 -0.04 18.19 1.13
CA GLN A 2 -1.32 17.47 1.11
C GLN A 2 -2.29 17.96 2.22
N ALA A 3 -1.77 18.22 3.41
CA ALA A 3 -2.58 18.78 4.51
C ALA A 3 -3.16 20.16 4.14
N ARG A 4 -2.35 21.04 3.56
CA ARG A 4 -2.79 22.38 3.14
C ARG A 4 -3.81 22.32 2.00
N GLU A 5 -3.61 21.45 1.03
CA GLU A 5 -4.55 21.24 -0.08
C GLU A 5 -5.87 20.61 0.40
N GLY A 6 -5.79 19.61 1.29
CA GLY A 6 -6.95 18.99 1.92
C GLY A 6 -7.75 19.99 2.75
N LEU A 7 -7.07 20.78 3.59
CA LEU A 7 -7.70 21.85 4.39
C LEU A 7 -8.43 22.85 3.50
N ALA A 8 -7.75 23.36 2.45
CA ALA A 8 -8.35 24.33 1.52
C ALA A 8 -9.57 23.75 0.79
N ARG A 9 -9.51 22.46 0.39
CA ARG A 9 -10.63 21.78 -0.26
C ARG A 9 -11.85 21.65 0.68
N GLU A 10 -11.64 21.26 1.94
CA GLU A 10 -12.72 21.12 2.91
C GLU A 10 -13.27 22.47 3.37
N ASP A 11 -12.42 23.49 3.49
CA ASP A 11 -12.87 24.89 3.73
C ASP A 11 -13.72 25.39 2.56
N ALA A 12 -13.33 25.14 1.32
CA ALA A 12 -14.10 25.49 0.13
C ALA A 12 -15.44 24.73 0.01
N ALA A 13 -15.49 23.50 0.53
CA ALA A 13 -16.72 22.70 0.63
C ALA A 13 -17.63 23.13 1.78
N GLY A 14 -17.22 24.11 2.60
CA GLY A 14 -18.02 24.63 3.72
C GLY A 14 -18.13 23.67 4.90
N ILE A 15 -17.27 22.66 5.01
CA ILE A 15 -17.29 21.70 6.12
C ILE A 15 -16.70 22.37 7.36
N PRO A 16 -17.46 22.50 8.48
CA PRO A 16 -16.97 23.12 9.70
C PRO A 16 -15.71 22.43 10.23
N ARG A 17 -14.79 23.18 10.84
CA ARG A 17 -13.51 22.63 11.33
C ARG A 17 -13.65 21.63 12.46
N ASP A 18 -14.71 21.69 13.21
CA ASP A 18 -15.09 20.80 14.32
C ASP A 18 -16.02 19.66 13.89
N ALA A 19 -16.42 19.60 12.62
CA ALA A 19 -17.28 18.54 12.11
C ALA A 19 -16.58 17.17 12.20
N PHE A 20 -17.35 16.14 12.56
CA PHE A 20 -16.82 14.76 12.69
C PHE A 20 -16.28 14.22 11.37
N GLU A 21 -16.91 14.53 10.27
CA GLU A 21 -16.55 14.12 8.92
C GLU A 21 -15.32 14.82 8.36
N ARG A 22 -14.79 15.86 9.06
CA ARG A 22 -13.64 16.61 8.60
C ARG A 22 -12.33 15.88 8.85
N SER A 23 -11.57 15.64 7.76
CA SER A 23 -10.28 14.96 7.79
C SER A 23 -9.10 15.90 8.05
N TYR A 24 -9.20 17.16 7.54
CA TYR A 24 -8.13 18.16 7.64
C TYR A 24 -8.56 19.34 8.52
N ARG A 25 -8.09 19.36 9.77
CA ARG A 25 -8.43 20.40 10.74
C ARG A 25 -7.40 21.54 10.81
N ASP A 26 -6.18 21.27 10.34
CA ASP A 26 -5.06 22.21 10.25
C ASP A 26 -4.23 21.92 9.00
N ASP A 27 -3.20 22.74 8.74
CA ASP A 27 -2.29 22.59 7.61
C ASP A 27 -0.96 21.90 7.98
N ASN A 28 -0.87 21.32 9.18
CA ASN A 28 0.30 20.63 9.66
C ASN A 28 0.48 19.29 8.94
N HIS A 29 1.73 18.97 8.65
CA HIS A 29 2.11 17.61 8.28
C HIS A 29 1.91 16.69 9.48
N LYS A 30 1.35 15.50 9.22
CA LYS A 30 1.14 14.48 10.23
C LYS A 30 2.10 13.31 9.96
N PRO A 31 3.36 13.43 10.39
CA PRO A 31 4.23 12.26 10.46
C PRO A 31 3.74 11.36 11.59
N GLU A 32 3.92 10.08 11.42
CA GLU A 32 3.46 9.07 12.37
C GLU A 32 4.65 8.24 12.84
N LEU A 33 4.58 7.76 14.08
CA LEU A 33 5.54 6.82 14.62
C LEU A 33 4.78 5.71 15.31
N ILE A 34 4.95 4.48 14.85
CA ILE A 34 4.41 3.29 15.51
C ILE A 34 5.53 2.57 16.25
N ARG A 35 5.29 2.22 17.53
CA ARG A 35 6.16 1.34 18.32
C ARG A 35 5.46 0.03 18.59
N ALA A 36 6.07 -1.05 18.19
CA ALA A 36 5.55 -2.40 18.40
C ALA A 36 5.60 -2.81 19.87
N LEU A 37 4.50 -3.33 20.40
CA LEU A 37 4.40 -3.97 21.72
C LEU A 37 4.41 -5.49 21.61
N THR A 38 3.92 -6.02 20.49
CA THR A 38 4.05 -7.43 20.08
C THR A 38 4.77 -7.50 18.74
N GLU A 39 5.02 -8.68 18.21
CA GLU A 39 5.36 -8.81 16.79
C GLU A 39 4.33 -8.01 15.96
N PHE A 40 4.81 -7.15 15.06
CA PHE A 40 3.96 -6.22 14.34
C PHE A 40 4.29 -6.23 12.85
N TRP A 41 3.26 -6.42 12.02
CA TRP A 41 3.39 -6.42 10.57
C TRP A 41 2.69 -5.22 9.95
N ALA A 42 3.38 -4.60 9.01
CA ALA A 42 2.87 -3.43 8.30
C ALA A 42 3.30 -3.42 6.84
N LEU A 43 2.55 -2.69 6.04
CA LEU A 43 2.96 -2.25 4.71
C LEU A 43 3.39 -0.79 4.78
N ARG A 44 4.52 -0.43 4.16
CA ARG A 44 5.07 0.93 4.23
C ARG A 44 5.71 1.37 2.94
N GLY A 45 5.15 2.40 2.33
CA GLY A 45 5.68 3.02 1.13
C GLY A 45 5.82 2.07 -0.05
N PHE A 46 6.01 2.62 -1.23
CA PHE A 46 6.20 1.80 -2.41
C PHE A 46 7.56 1.09 -2.39
N ARG A 47 7.59 -0.11 -2.92
CA ARG A 47 8.81 -0.81 -3.30
C ARG A 47 9.52 -0.05 -4.43
N SER A 48 10.71 -0.48 -4.81
CA SER A 48 11.39 0.12 -5.96
C SER A 48 10.54 -0.04 -7.25
N TYR A 49 10.71 0.88 -8.19
CA TYR A 49 9.99 0.80 -9.47
C TYR A 49 10.28 -0.51 -10.21
N ALA A 50 11.51 -1.03 -10.10
CA ALA A 50 11.90 -2.29 -10.69
C ALA A 50 11.16 -3.46 -10.06
N ASP A 51 11.11 -3.52 -8.71
CA ASP A 51 10.39 -4.58 -8.01
C ASP A 51 8.89 -4.55 -8.29
N ILE A 52 8.29 -3.36 -8.34
CA ILE A 52 6.87 -3.20 -8.71
C ILE A 52 6.63 -3.68 -10.13
N ALA A 53 7.51 -3.33 -11.07
CA ALA A 53 7.38 -3.75 -12.45
C ALA A 53 7.54 -5.27 -12.59
N GLU A 54 8.47 -5.88 -11.88
CA GLU A 54 8.64 -7.33 -11.84
C GLU A 54 7.40 -8.04 -11.29
N GLU A 55 6.85 -7.56 -10.18
CA GLU A 55 5.68 -8.17 -9.55
C GLU A 55 4.41 -8.04 -10.39
N LEU A 56 4.17 -6.86 -10.93
CA LEU A 56 2.95 -6.56 -11.70
C LEU A 56 3.10 -6.83 -13.20
N GLY A 57 4.32 -7.14 -13.68
CA GLY A 57 4.59 -7.45 -15.10
C GLY A 57 4.22 -8.87 -15.52
N GLY A 58 3.85 -9.72 -14.55
CA GLY A 58 3.43 -11.10 -14.83
C GLY A 58 2.12 -11.17 -15.62
N GLY A 59 1.90 -12.29 -16.31
CA GLY A 59 0.69 -12.52 -17.10
C GLY A 59 -0.59 -12.45 -16.30
N GLU A 60 -0.52 -12.62 -14.98
CA GLU A 60 -1.62 -12.50 -14.04
C GLU A 60 -2.23 -11.09 -14.03
N PHE A 61 -1.37 -10.08 -14.22
CA PHE A 61 -1.74 -8.66 -14.27
C PHE A 61 -1.83 -8.11 -15.70
N SER A 62 -2.14 -8.96 -16.69
CA SER A 62 -2.22 -8.56 -18.12
C SER A 62 -3.17 -7.40 -18.41
N PHE A 63 -4.15 -7.15 -17.53
CA PHE A 63 -5.07 -6.01 -17.62
C PHE A 63 -4.38 -4.65 -17.42
N LEU A 64 -3.17 -4.62 -16.83
CA LEU A 64 -2.36 -3.41 -16.71
C LEU A 64 -1.78 -2.95 -18.08
N GLY A 65 -1.85 -3.82 -19.09
CA GLY A 65 -1.44 -3.49 -20.46
C GLY A 65 0.02 -3.02 -20.54
N ASN A 66 0.26 -1.92 -21.23
CA ASN A 66 1.61 -1.40 -21.44
C ASN A 66 2.16 -0.56 -20.27
N THR A 67 1.35 -0.27 -19.24
CA THR A 67 1.75 0.66 -18.17
C THR A 67 2.94 0.15 -17.36
N VAL A 68 3.02 -1.16 -17.13
CA VAL A 68 4.15 -1.77 -16.44
C VAL A 68 5.42 -1.67 -17.29
N GLY A 69 5.34 -1.95 -18.58
CA GLY A 69 6.47 -1.76 -19.49
C GLY A 69 6.92 -0.29 -19.64
N GLU A 70 6.01 0.67 -19.43
CA GLU A 70 6.39 2.09 -19.33
C GLU A 70 7.14 2.36 -18.04
N LEU A 71 6.71 1.77 -16.91
CA LEU A 71 7.38 1.89 -15.62
C LEU A 71 8.82 1.33 -15.68
N GLU A 72 9.03 0.21 -16.38
CA GLU A 72 10.36 -0.36 -16.60
C GLU A 72 11.26 0.54 -17.43
N ARG A 73 10.75 1.07 -18.55
CA ARG A 73 11.54 1.90 -19.47
C ARG A 73 11.81 3.30 -18.97
N SER A 74 10.90 3.86 -18.19
CA SER A 74 10.96 5.22 -17.67
C SER A 74 10.47 5.26 -16.22
N PRO A 75 11.28 4.74 -15.27
CA PRO A 75 10.90 4.68 -13.88
C PRO A 75 10.73 6.08 -13.29
N GLY A 76 9.58 6.31 -12.65
CA GLY A 76 9.29 7.60 -12.04
C GLY A 76 7.85 7.70 -11.51
N PRO A 77 7.55 8.81 -10.79
CA PRO A 77 6.23 9.01 -10.19
C PRO A 77 5.07 8.98 -11.20
N ASP A 78 5.29 9.53 -12.40
CA ASP A 78 4.23 9.62 -13.42
C ASP A 78 3.92 8.25 -14.04
N SER A 79 4.94 7.43 -14.31
CA SER A 79 4.74 6.06 -14.80
C SER A 79 4.10 5.17 -13.74
N LEU A 80 4.53 5.30 -12.47
CA LEU A 80 3.89 4.60 -11.36
C LEU A 80 2.42 5.01 -11.22
N ARG A 81 2.11 6.31 -11.34
CA ARG A 81 0.74 6.80 -11.30
C ARG A 81 -0.14 6.13 -12.34
N ARG A 82 0.34 6.00 -13.58
CA ARG A 82 -0.40 5.32 -14.65
C ARG A 82 -0.69 3.86 -14.34
N VAL A 83 0.29 3.13 -13.79
CA VAL A 83 0.05 1.75 -13.31
C VAL A 83 -1.08 1.73 -12.28
N PHE A 84 -1.05 2.65 -11.30
CA PHE A 84 -2.06 2.71 -10.25
C PHE A 84 -3.44 3.14 -10.76
N GLU A 85 -3.53 4.06 -11.71
CA GLU A 85 -4.80 4.46 -12.31
C GLU A 85 -5.50 3.27 -12.96
N VAL A 86 -4.75 2.44 -13.70
CA VAL A 86 -5.31 1.22 -14.31
C VAL A 86 -5.64 0.18 -13.24
N LEU A 87 -4.73 -0.07 -12.29
CA LEU A 87 -4.94 -1.04 -11.20
C LEU A 87 -6.21 -0.71 -10.42
N LEU A 88 -6.38 0.53 -9.99
CA LEU A 88 -7.54 0.94 -9.20
C LEU A 88 -8.84 1.00 -10.01
N SER A 89 -8.76 1.05 -11.34
CA SER A 89 -9.92 1.01 -12.23
C SER A 89 -10.39 -0.42 -12.53
N ALA A 90 -9.54 -1.42 -12.30
CA ALA A 90 -9.91 -2.83 -12.49
C ALA A 90 -10.92 -3.30 -11.43
N SER A 91 -11.63 -4.38 -11.72
CA SER A 91 -12.58 -4.94 -10.75
C SER A 91 -11.87 -5.57 -9.56
N PRO A 92 -12.48 -5.56 -8.36
CA PRO A 92 -11.91 -6.26 -7.20
C PRO A 92 -11.63 -7.74 -7.47
N GLU A 93 -12.52 -8.41 -8.22
CA GLU A 93 -12.39 -9.82 -8.60
C GLU A 93 -11.16 -10.08 -9.48
N GLU A 94 -10.88 -9.17 -10.40
CA GLU A 94 -9.75 -9.28 -11.31
C GLU A 94 -8.42 -9.08 -10.56
N ILE A 95 -8.35 -8.06 -9.70
CA ILE A 95 -7.18 -7.79 -8.85
C ILE A 95 -6.95 -8.96 -7.87
N THR A 96 -7.99 -9.41 -7.17
CA THR A 96 -7.91 -10.53 -6.23
C THR A 96 -7.35 -11.77 -6.91
N ARG A 97 -7.92 -12.13 -8.08
CA ARG A 97 -7.48 -13.32 -8.84
C ARG A 97 -6.01 -13.19 -9.26
N ALA A 98 -5.62 -12.02 -9.77
CA ALA A 98 -4.24 -11.77 -10.21
C ALA A 98 -3.25 -11.84 -9.03
N ALA A 99 -3.54 -11.15 -7.93
CA ALA A 99 -2.69 -11.12 -6.75
C ALA A 99 -2.47 -12.53 -6.16
N ARG A 100 -3.54 -13.31 -5.99
CA ARG A 100 -3.45 -14.68 -5.46
C ARG A 100 -2.67 -15.62 -6.38
N ARG A 101 -2.91 -15.59 -7.69
CA ARG A 101 -2.13 -16.38 -8.65
C ARG A 101 -0.64 -16.02 -8.63
N ARG A 102 -0.33 -14.72 -8.52
CA ARG A 102 1.06 -14.26 -8.38
C ARG A 102 1.68 -14.77 -7.09
N ALA A 103 0.96 -14.67 -5.97
CA ALA A 103 1.42 -15.16 -4.67
C ALA A 103 1.68 -16.68 -4.71
N GLU A 104 0.76 -17.47 -5.22
CA GLU A 104 0.92 -18.93 -5.38
C GLU A 104 2.14 -19.28 -6.26
N PHE A 105 2.33 -18.55 -7.36
CA PHE A 105 3.45 -18.77 -8.27
C PHE A 105 4.80 -18.45 -7.62
N GLN A 106 4.89 -17.39 -6.84
CA GLN A 106 6.15 -16.91 -6.25
C GLN A 106 6.50 -17.55 -4.91
N ALA A 107 5.52 -17.90 -4.07
CA ALA A 107 5.75 -18.39 -2.72
C ALA A 107 6.73 -19.59 -2.63
N SER A 108 6.77 -20.43 -3.66
CA SER A 108 7.68 -21.58 -3.75
C SER A 108 9.05 -21.27 -4.36
N ARG A 109 9.28 -20.03 -4.81
CA ARG A 109 10.47 -19.62 -5.60
C ARG A 109 11.35 -18.61 -4.89
N VAL A 110 10.87 -18.05 -3.80
CA VAL A 110 11.56 -17.00 -3.03
C VAL A 110 12.05 -17.53 -1.69
N GLU A 111 13.03 -16.83 -1.12
CA GLU A 111 13.54 -17.09 0.23
C GLU A 111 12.52 -16.63 1.29
N ASP A 112 12.74 -17.04 2.54
CA ASP A 112 11.78 -16.84 3.63
C ASP A 112 11.45 -15.36 3.89
N ASP A 113 12.45 -14.47 3.79
CA ASP A 113 12.26 -13.03 4.00
C ASP A 113 11.31 -12.39 2.96
N GLU A 114 11.32 -12.91 1.74
CA GLU A 114 10.45 -12.42 0.68
C GLU A 114 9.10 -13.14 0.65
N ARG A 115 9.02 -14.33 1.19
CA ARG A 115 7.81 -15.17 1.20
C ARG A 115 6.66 -14.51 1.97
N ALA A 116 6.97 -13.81 3.05
CA ALA A 116 5.96 -13.16 3.90
C ALA A 116 4.98 -12.27 3.12
N ARG A 117 5.44 -11.56 2.06
CA ARG A 117 4.55 -10.72 1.25
C ARG A 117 3.47 -11.52 0.51
N TYR A 118 3.80 -12.73 0.07
CA TYR A 118 2.86 -13.60 -0.63
C TYR A 118 1.91 -14.31 0.33
N GLU A 119 2.40 -14.65 1.53
CA GLU A 119 1.56 -15.18 2.60
C GLU A 119 0.52 -14.13 3.03
N TRP A 120 0.91 -12.85 3.10
CA TRP A 120 -0.03 -11.76 3.40
C TRP A 120 -1.13 -11.59 2.36
N VAL A 121 -0.90 -11.90 1.08
CA VAL A 121 -1.97 -11.89 0.06
C VAL A 121 -3.07 -12.90 0.43
N GLU A 122 -2.71 -14.11 0.86
CA GLU A 122 -3.67 -15.13 1.26
C GLU A 122 -4.33 -14.80 2.61
N GLU A 123 -3.56 -14.34 3.62
CA GLU A 123 -4.14 -13.93 4.91
C GLU A 123 -5.16 -12.79 4.74
N LEU A 124 -4.86 -11.81 3.90
CA LEU A 124 -5.80 -10.73 3.60
C LEU A 124 -7.04 -11.25 2.86
N TYR A 125 -6.88 -12.21 1.95
CA TYR A 125 -8.01 -12.83 1.29
C TYR A 125 -8.92 -13.61 2.25
N GLU A 126 -8.32 -14.35 3.18
CA GLU A 126 -9.09 -15.08 4.21
C GLU A 126 -9.88 -14.11 5.11
N GLN A 127 -9.32 -12.95 5.39
CA GLN A 127 -9.94 -11.96 6.28
C GLN A 127 -11.00 -11.10 5.58
N PHE A 128 -10.74 -10.63 4.35
CA PHE A 128 -11.55 -9.62 3.67
C PHE A 128 -12.28 -10.14 2.43
N GLY A 129 -11.94 -11.33 1.94
CA GLY A 129 -12.47 -11.85 0.70
C GLY A 129 -11.98 -11.09 -0.52
N VAL A 130 -12.89 -10.83 -1.46
CA VAL A 130 -12.59 -10.11 -2.71
C VAL A 130 -12.40 -8.61 -2.42
N ASP A 131 -11.17 -8.11 -2.55
CA ASP A 131 -10.83 -6.72 -2.29
C ASP A 131 -9.63 -6.24 -3.14
N ARG A 132 -9.62 -4.95 -3.51
CA ARG A 132 -8.51 -4.33 -4.26
C ARG A 132 -7.21 -4.26 -3.46
N GLY A 133 -7.30 -4.17 -2.14
CA GLY A 133 -6.16 -4.09 -1.24
C GLY A 133 -5.30 -5.35 -1.22
N LEU A 134 -5.82 -6.48 -1.71
CA LEU A 134 -5.06 -7.74 -1.74
C LEU A 134 -3.75 -7.67 -2.53
N ALA A 135 -3.67 -6.78 -3.51
CA ALA A 135 -2.44 -6.57 -4.25
C ALA A 135 -1.40 -5.70 -3.50
N ALA A 136 -1.78 -5.08 -2.38
CA ALA A 136 -0.89 -4.15 -1.66
C ALA A 136 0.44 -4.76 -1.22
N PRO A 137 0.53 -6.00 -0.72
CA PRO A 137 1.82 -6.62 -0.38
C PRO A 137 2.78 -6.77 -1.56
N LEU A 138 2.28 -6.77 -2.80
CA LEU A 138 3.10 -6.94 -3.99
C LEU A 138 3.81 -5.63 -4.40
N TYR A 139 3.25 -4.46 -4.07
CA TYR A 139 3.80 -3.16 -4.46
C TYR A 139 4.24 -2.26 -3.30
N LEU A 140 3.91 -2.62 -2.05
CA LEU A 140 4.40 -1.95 -0.84
C LEU A 140 5.47 -2.79 -0.15
N ASN A 141 6.36 -2.11 0.60
CA ASN A 141 7.32 -2.81 1.43
C ASN A 141 6.60 -3.49 2.61
N CYS A 142 6.77 -4.78 2.74
CA CYS A 142 6.30 -5.54 3.89
C CYS A 142 7.36 -5.41 5.00
N VAL A 143 6.94 -4.94 6.17
CA VAL A 143 7.81 -4.66 7.31
C VAL A 143 7.34 -5.45 8.51
N ARG A 144 8.28 -6.16 9.14
CA ARG A 144 8.10 -6.81 10.43
C ARG A 144 8.87 -6.05 11.50
N LEU A 145 8.21 -5.76 12.60
CA LEU A 145 8.83 -5.16 13.79
C LEU A 145 8.75 -6.15 14.95
N GLU A 146 9.86 -6.31 15.63
CA GLU A 146 9.92 -7.03 16.90
C GLU A 146 9.40 -6.14 18.05
N PRO A 147 8.95 -6.74 19.18
CA PRO A 147 8.51 -5.95 20.33
C PRO A 147 9.57 -4.95 20.79
N GLY A 148 9.19 -3.67 20.86
CA GLY A 148 10.08 -2.57 21.24
C GLY A 148 10.69 -1.82 20.05
N GLU A 149 10.69 -2.38 18.84
CA GLU A 149 11.08 -1.65 17.64
C GLU A 149 10.04 -0.61 17.25
N ALA A 150 10.47 0.38 16.50
CA ALA A 150 9.60 1.45 16.03
C ALA A 150 9.85 1.78 14.56
N MET A 151 8.79 2.21 13.87
CA MET A 151 8.82 2.64 12.49
C MET A 151 8.29 4.06 12.39
N PHE A 152 9.09 4.93 11.78
CA PHE A 152 8.70 6.30 11.46
C PHE A 152 8.09 6.36 10.06
N LEU A 153 6.95 7.01 9.94
CA LEU A 153 6.21 7.23 8.71
C LEU A 153 6.21 8.73 8.39
N PRO A 154 7.00 9.19 7.41
CA PRO A 154 6.88 10.56 6.92
C PRO A 154 5.44 10.84 6.46
N ALA A 155 4.99 12.07 6.64
CA ALA A 155 3.66 12.48 6.20
C ALA A 155 3.43 12.16 4.72
N GLY A 156 2.30 11.55 4.42
CA GLY A 156 1.93 11.13 3.06
C GLY A 156 2.54 9.80 2.60
N THR A 157 3.26 9.09 3.45
CA THR A 157 3.68 7.72 3.15
C THR A 157 2.47 6.81 3.15
N LEU A 158 2.23 6.13 2.02
CA LEU A 158 1.18 5.10 1.93
C LEU A 158 1.55 3.93 2.84
N HIS A 159 0.66 3.54 3.74
CA HIS A 159 0.92 2.45 4.68
C HIS A 159 -0.37 1.76 5.13
N ALA A 160 -0.23 0.58 5.69
CA ALA A 160 -1.30 -0.16 6.35
C ALA A 160 -0.73 -1.03 7.46
N TYR A 161 -1.45 -1.18 8.56
CA TYR A 161 -1.11 -2.10 9.64
C TYR A 161 -1.86 -3.42 9.44
N LEU A 162 -1.13 -4.52 9.43
CA LEU A 162 -1.66 -5.83 9.09
C LEU A 162 -1.99 -6.65 10.34
N ARG A 163 -1.04 -6.73 11.28
CA ARG A 163 -1.19 -7.52 12.50
C ARG A 163 -0.28 -7.00 13.60
N GLY A 164 -0.71 -7.12 14.85
CA GLY A 164 0.07 -6.79 16.03
C GLY A 164 -0.60 -5.73 16.90
N THR A 165 0.03 -5.43 18.02
CA THR A 165 -0.35 -4.34 18.93
C THR A 165 0.78 -3.35 19.02
N GLY A 166 0.49 -2.07 18.85
CA GLY A 166 1.47 -1.00 18.92
C GLY A 166 0.91 0.28 19.54
N VAL A 167 1.79 1.20 19.84
CA VAL A 167 1.45 2.58 20.23
C VAL A 167 1.83 3.50 19.10
N GLU A 168 0.87 4.26 18.60
CA GLU A 168 1.06 5.23 17.55
C GLU A 168 1.06 6.65 18.11
N ILE A 169 1.95 7.47 17.60
CA ILE A 169 2.04 8.90 17.88
C ILE A 169 1.96 9.64 16.55
N MET A 170 1.05 10.60 16.48
CA MET A 170 0.81 11.46 15.32
C MET A 170 1.02 12.94 15.67
#